data_41f36397bce2b77eb0df0686e0e21d8b
#
_entry.id   41f36397bce2b77eb0df0686e0e21d8b
#
_cell.length_a   1.000
_cell.length_b   1.000
_cell.length_c   1.000
_cell.angle_alpha   90.00
_cell.angle_beta   90.00
_cell.angle_gamma   90.00
#
_symmetry.space_group_name_H-M   'P 1'
#
loop_
_entity.id
_entity.type
_entity.pdbx_description
1 polymer ?
#
loop_
_entity_poly.entity_id
_entity_poly.type
_entity_poly.pdbx_seq_one_letter_code
_entity_poly.pdbx_strand_id
1 'polypeptide(L)'
;MSFLSFLFGNKDNKALKNAQKIVEEINALEDHYEALSDEALEAKTKEFKGNISDGKSLKNILPEAFAAVREASKRSIGLRHYDCQLLGGIILNEGKIAEMATGEGKTLVATLPCYLNAVSYTHLTLPTMLMV
;
A
#
# COMPACT_ATOMS: atom_id res chain seq x y z
N MET A 1 14.29 -12.19 2.56
CA MET A 1 15.08 -10.94 2.61
C MET A 1 16.24 -10.96 1.64
N SER A 2 17.07 -11.99 1.68
CA SER A 2 18.18 -12.17 0.73
C SER A 2 17.74 -12.24 -0.74
N PHE A 3 16.54 -12.72 -1.01
CA PHE A 3 16.00 -12.82 -2.37
C PHE A 3 15.75 -11.45 -3.01
N LEU A 4 15.12 -10.55 -2.28
CA LEU A 4 14.87 -9.18 -2.75
C LEU A 4 16.17 -8.37 -2.87
N SER A 5 17.10 -8.54 -1.95
CA SER A 5 18.41 -7.88 -2.02
C SER A 5 19.26 -8.41 -3.18
N PHE A 6 19.09 -9.68 -3.55
CA PHE A 6 19.75 -10.28 -4.71
C PHE A 6 19.24 -9.68 -6.03
N LEU A 7 17.93 -9.44 -6.14
CA LEU A 7 17.31 -8.91 -7.35
C LEU A 7 17.66 -7.44 -7.62
N PHE A 8 17.88 -6.65 -6.58
CA PHE A 8 18.01 -5.20 -6.72
C PHE A 8 19.45 -4.68 -6.72
N GLY A 9 20.43 -5.50 -6.40
CA GLY A 9 21.84 -5.09 -6.40
C GLY A 9 22.18 -4.01 -5.35
N ASN A 10 23.44 -3.56 -5.34
CA ASN A 10 23.94 -2.66 -4.29
C ASN A 10 23.37 -1.24 -4.29
N LYS A 11 22.94 -0.73 -5.46
CA LYS A 11 22.36 0.62 -5.55
C LYS A 11 20.99 0.72 -4.93
N ASP A 12 20.27 -0.39 -4.85
CA ASP A 12 18.91 -0.42 -4.34
C ASP A 12 18.81 -0.81 -2.87
N ASN A 13 19.93 -1.10 -2.20
CA ASN A 13 19.95 -1.42 -0.78
C ASN A 13 19.37 -0.30 0.09
N LYS A 14 19.62 0.96 -0.27
CA LYS A 14 19.07 2.10 0.44
C LYS A 14 17.56 2.21 0.25
N ALA A 15 17.09 2.03 -0.98
CA ALA A 15 15.66 2.02 -1.29
C ALA A 15 14.94 0.86 -0.57
N LEU A 16 15.57 -0.32 -0.55
CA LEU A 16 15.02 -1.47 0.15
C LEU A 16 14.96 -1.24 1.66
N LYS A 17 15.99 -0.66 2.25
CA LYS A 17 15.98 -0.31 3.69
C LYS A 17 14.89 0.71 4.02
N ASN A 18 14.70 1.72 3.18
CA ASN A 18 13.64 2.71 3.36
C ASN A 18 12.26 2.05 3.26
N ALA A 19 12.08 1.16 2.29
CA ALA A 19 10.83 0.41 2.13
C ALA A 19 10.55 -0.48 3.35
N GLN A 20 11.58 -1.12 3.90
CA GLN A 20 11.44 -1.93 5.12
C GLN A 20 11.01 -1.09 6.32
N LYS A 21 11.54 0.12 6.47
CA LYS A 21 11.10 1.05 7.52
C LYS A 21 9.62 1.41 7.36
N ILE A 22 9.18 1.62 6.14
CA ILE A 22 7.77 1.90 5.86
C ILE A 22 6.91 0.69 6.24
N VAL A 23 7.36 -0.53 5.95
CA VAL A 23 6.66 -1.75 6.37
C VAL A 23 6.54 -1.81 7.90
N GLU A 24 7.58 -1.45 8.62
CA GLU A 24 7.54 -1.39 10.09
C GLU A 24 6.51 -0.36 10.57
N GLU A 25 6.43 0.80 9.92
CA GLU A 25 5.41 1.81 10.23
C GLU A 25 3.99 1.28 9.99
N ILE A 26 3.78 0.57 8.87
CA ILE A 26 2.50 -0.05 8.56
C ILE A 26 2.13 -1.08 9.62
N ASN A 27 3.08 -1.92 10.02
CA ASN A 27 2.86 -2.92 11.06
C ASN A 27 2.53 -2.28 12.42
N ALA A 28 3.16 -1.17 12.74
CA ALA A 28 2.87 -0.43 13.97
C ALA A 28 1.43 0.14 14.00
N LEU A 29 0.83 0.35 12.84
CA LEU A 29 -0.54 0.84 12.72
C LEU A 29 -1.59 -0.28 12.75
N GLU A 30 -1.18 -1.53 12.70
CA GLU A 30 -2.11 -2.66 12.55
C GLU A 30 -3.16 -2.71 13.64
N ASP A 31 -2.75 -2.63 14.90
CA ASP A 31 -3.67 -2.70 16.03
C ASP A 31 -4.68 -1.55 16.01
N HIS A 32 -4.25 -0.36 15.63
CA HIS A 32 -5.12 0.79 15.52
C HIS A 32 -6.20 0.58 14.46
N TYR A 33 -5.82 0.08 13.28
CA TYR A 33 -6.76 -0.17 12.20
C TYR A 33 -7.68 -1.35 12.48
N GLU A 34 -7.17 -2.38 13.15
CA GLU A 34 -8.00 -3.53 13.56
C GLU A 34 -9.08 -3.11 14.56
N ALA A 35 -8.83 -2.11 15.40
CA ALA A 35 -9.79 -1.61 16.38
C ALA A 35 -10.87 -0.70 15.77
N LEU A 36 -10.72 -0.25 14.52
CA LEU A 36 -11.70 0.60 13.87
C LEU A 36 -12.98 -0.17 13.50
N SER A 37 -14.14 0.49 13.63
CA SER A 37 -15.39 -0.02 13.07
C SER A 37 -15.32 0.00 11.54
N ASP A 38 -16.21 -0.73 10.88
CA ASP A 38 -16.28 -0.73 9.41
C ASP A 38 -16.52 0.67 8.87
N GLU A 39 -17.40 1.43 9.52
CA GLU A 39 -17.72 2.81 9.14
C GLU A 39 -16.50 3.74 9.31
N ALA A 40 -15.75 3.57 10.40
CA ALA A 40 -14.55 4.35 10.66
C ALA A 40 -13.44 4.03 9.66
N LEU A 41 -13.30 2.76 9.29
CA LEU A 41 -12.34 2.33 8.28
C LEU A 41 -12.69 2.92 6.91
N GLU A 42 -13.96 2.88 6.54
CA GLU A 42 -14.46 3.44 5.28
C GLU A 42 -14.25 4.97 5.24
N ALA A 43 -14.46 5.65 6.36
CA ALA A 43 -14.26 7.09 6.48
C ALA A 43 -12.78 7.51 6.28
N LYS A 44 -11.84 6.60 6.45
CA LYS A 44 -10.42 6.87 6.21
C LYS A 44 -10.13 7.33 4.80
N THR A 45 -10.84 6.83 3.80
CA THR A 45 -10.67 7.27 2.42
C THR A 45 -10.94 8.77 2.25
N LYS A 46 -12.00 9.28 2.90
CA LYS A 46 -12.30 10.72 2.88
C LYS A 46 -11.23 11.52 3.61
N GLU A 47 -10.73 10.99 4.73
CA GLU A 47 -9.65 11.63 5.48
C GLU A 47 -8.39 11.74 4.63
N PHE A 48 -8.01 10.68 3.92
CA PHE A 48 -6.83 10.70 3.04
C PHE A 48 -7.01 11.70 1.89
N LYS A 49 -8.17 11.73 1.27
CA LYS A 49 -8.48 12.71 0.21
C LYS A 49 -8.37 14.14 0.73
N GLY A 50 -8.89 14.41 1.93
CA GLY A 50 -8.79 15.70 2.58
C GLY A 50 -7.34 16.09 2.86
N ASN A 51 -6.54 15.17 3.35
CA ASN A 51 -5.12 15.39 3.62
C ASN A 51 -4.36 15.77 2.34
N ILE A 52 -4.65 15.10 1.23
CA ILE A 52 -4.03 15.42 -0.06
C ILE A 52 -4.47 16.80 -0.55
N SER A 53 -5.73 17.12 -0.41
CA SER A 53 -6.26 18.46 -0.75
C SER A 53 -5.60 19.55 0.09
N ASP A 54 -5.25 19.26 1.34
CA ASP A 54 -4.56 20.17 2.25
C ASP A 54 -3.05 20.29 1.99
N GLY A 55 -2.55 19.58 0.97
CA GLY A 55 -1.17 19.69 0.55
C GLY A 55 -0.23 18.62 1.10
N LYS A 56 -0.74 17.61 1.81
CA LYS A 56 0.08 16.49 2.27
C LYS A 56 0.49 15.62 1.08
N SER A 57 1.73 15.15 1.08
CA SER A 57 2.23 14.30 0.01
C SER A 57 1.69 12.88 0.13
N LEU A 58 1.60 12.18 -1.00
CA LEU A 58 1.26 10.75 -1.04
C LEU A 58 2.19 9.91 -0.19
N LYS A 59 3.46 10.29 -0.15
CA LYS A 59 4.47 9.59 0.64
C LYS A 59 4.16 9.61 2.14
N ASN A 60 3.60 10.72 2.64
CA ASN A 60 3.21 10.84 4.04
C ASN A 60 1.97 10.02 4.38
N ILE A 61 1.10 9.80 3.41
CA ILE A 61 -0.16 9.06 3.59
C ILE A 61 0.03 7.56 3.39
N LEU A 62 1.04 7.15 2.64
CA LEU A 62 1.27 5.77 2.23
C LEU A 62 1.18 4.76 3.37
N PRO A 63 1.85 4.92 4.52
CA PRO A 63 1.77 3.93 5.59
C PRO A 63 0.34 3.70 6.07
N GLU A 64 -0.42 4.75 6.30
CA GLU A 64 -1.81 4.64 6.75
C GLU A 64 -2.72 4.09 5.66
N ALA A 65 -2.53 4.51 4.41
CA ALA A 65 -3.31 3.99 3.29
C ALA A 65 -3.10 2.48 3.12
N PHE A 66 -1.87 2.02 3.20
CA PHE A 66 -1.57 0.59 3.09
C PHE A 66 -2.11 -0.20 4.29
N ALA A 67 -2.05 0.37 5.49
CA ALA A 67 -2.66 -0.24 6.67
C ALA A 67 -4.18 -0.39 6.50
N ALA A 68 -4.83 0.63 5.96
CA ALA A 68 -6.28 0.61 5.69
C ALA A 68 -6.64 -0.47 4.66
N VAL A 69 -5.88 -0.57 3.57
CA VAL A 69 -6.12 -1.59 2.53
C VAL A 69 -5.93 -2.99 3.10
N ARG A 70 -4.88 -3.20 3.89
CA ARG A 70 -4.63 -4.50 4.53
C ARG A 70 -5.80 -4.92 5.41
N GLU A 71 -6.30 -4.02 6.25
CA GLU A 71 -7.42 -4.32 7.14
C GLU A 71 -8.72 -4.55 6.36
N ALA A 72 -8.98 -3.73 5.34
CA ALA A 72 -10.15 -3.89 4.48
C ALA A 72 -10.13 -5.24 3.74
N SER A 73 -8.98 -5.63 3.22
CA SER A 73 -8.79 -6.92 2.56
C SER A 73 -9.03 -8.09 3.51
N LYS A 74 -8.48 -8.00 4.71
CA LYS A 74 -8.68 -9.01 5.75
C LYS A 74 -10.16 -9.19 6.09
N ARG A 75 -10.92 -8.08 6.21
CA ARG A 75 -12.33 -8.13 6.54
C ARG A 75 -13.22 -8.60 5.40
N SER A 76 -12.93 -8.14 4.17
CA SER A 76 -13.81 -8.39 3.02
C SER A 76 -13.57 -9.74 2.34
N ILE A 77 -12.31 -10.16 2.19
CA ILE A 77 -11.96 -11.40 1.48
C ILE A 77 -11.13 -12.37 2.32
N GLY A 78 -10.86 -12.04 3.58
CA GLY A 78 -10.10 -12.91 4.48
C GLY A 78 -8.60 -12.98 4.18
N LEU A 79 -8.07 -12.08 3.36
CA LEU A 79 -6.67 -12.08 2.97
C LEU A 79 -5.93 -10.88 3.56
N ARG A 80 -5.04 -11.15 4.51
CA ARG A 80 -4.17 -10.15 5.11
C ARG A 80 -2.87 -10.08 4.32
N HIS A 81 -2.47 -8.89 3.92
CA HIS A 81 -1.18 -8.68 3.24
C HIS A 81 -0.02 -9.06 4.17
N TYR A 82 0.91 -9.86 3.65
CA TYR A 82 2.17 -10.16 4.34
C TYR A 82 3.18 -9.03 4.12
N ASP A 83 4.23 -9.01 4.94
CA ASP A 83 5.27 -7.99 4.86
C ASP A 83 5.92 -7.93 3.47
N CYS A 84 6.18 -9.08 2.84
CA CYS A 84 6.74 -9.11 1.49
C CYS A 84 5.80 -8.50 0.45
N GLN A 85 4.49 -8.62 0.64
CA GLN A 85 3.49 -8.01 -0.24
C GLN A 85 3.41 -6.50 -0.04
N LEU A 86 3.49 -6.03 1.21
CA LEU A 86 3.58 -4.60 1.51
C LEU A 86 4.84 -4.00 0.88
N LEU A 87 5.96 -4.68 1.02
CA LEU A 87 7.23 -4.27 0.42
C LEU A 87 7.12 -4.17 -1.10
N GLY A 88 6.53 -5.18 -1.73
CA GLY A 88 6.26 -5.19 -3.17
C GLY A 88 5.39 -4.01 -3.61
N GLY A 89 4.35 -3.69 -2.84
CA GLY A 89 3.48 -2.55 -3.11
C GLY A 89 4.21 -1.21 -3.03
N ILE A 90 5.09 -1.05 -2.05
CA ILE A 90 5.91 0.16 -1.92
C ILE A 90 6.83 0.33 -3.12
N ILE A 91 7.48 -0.74 -3.54
CA ILE A 91 8.40 -0.74 -4.69
C ILE A 91 7.65 -0.41 -5.98
N LEU A 92 6.48 -1.01 -6.21
CA LEU A 92 5.64 -0.70 -7.36
C LEU A 92 5.18 0.75 -7.37
N ASN A 93 4.85 1.29 -6.21
CA ASN A 93 4.41 2.68 -6.09
C ASN A 93 5.54 3.67 -6.47
N GLU A 94 6.78 3.28 -6.31
CA GLU A 94 7.93 4.07 -6.73
C GLU A 94 8.22 3.95 -8.24
N GLY A 95 7.40 3.23 -8.99
CA GLY A 95 7.59 3.01 -10.43
C GLY A 95 8.64 1.96 -10.77
N LYS A 96 9.06 1.16 -9.79
CA LYS A 96 10.02 0.09 -9.98
C LYS A 96 9.32 -1.24 -10.21
N ILE A 97 10.03 -2.19 -10.83
CA ILE A 97 9.53 -3.53 -11.05
C ILE A 97 9.77 -4.36 -9.79
N ALA A 98 8.70 -4.99 -9.28
CA ALA A 98 8.80 -5.94 -8.18
C ALA A 98 8.55 -7.34 -8.75
N GLU A 99 9.56 -8.20 -8.68
CA GLU A 99 9.40 -9.61 -9.03
C GLU A 99 9.06 -10.40 -7.77
N MET A 100 8.00 -11.20 -7.88
CA MET A 100 7.53 -12.06 -6.80
C MET A 100 7.35 -13.47 -7.34
N ALA A 101 7.61 -14.45 -6.50
CA ALA A 101 7.43 -15.86 -6.85
C ALA A 101 5.94 -16.15 -7.12
N THR A 102 5.70 -17.13 -7.98
CA THR A 102 4.33 -17.59 -8.28
C THR A 102 3.64 -18.04 -6.98
N GLY A 103 2.43 -17.56 -6.74
CA GLY A 103 1.67 -17.87 -5.53
C GLY A 103 1.83 -16.89 -4.38
N GLU A 104 2.64 -15.84 -4.54
CA GLU A 104 2.82 -14.81 -3.49
C GLU A 104 1.76 -13.70 -3.53
N GLY A 105 0.70 -13.85 -4.33
CA GLY A 105 -0.42 -12.92 -4.33
C GLY A 105 -0.14 -11.60 -5.03
N LYS A 106 0.35 -11.64 -6.26
CA LYS A 106 0.66 -10.45 -7.07
C LYS A 106 -0.53 -9.51 -7.25
N THR A 107 -1.73 -10.06 -7.42
CA THR A 107 -2.96 -9.27 -7.55
C THR A 107 -3.23 -8.49 -6.26
N LEU A 108 -3.04 -9.13 -5.11
CA LEU A 108 -3.23 -8.50 -3.80
C LEU A 108 -2.23 -7.37 -3.59
N VAL A 109 -0.99 -7.55 -4.04
CA VAL A 109 0.06 -6.51 -3.99
C VAL A 109 -0.37 -5.28 -4.80
N ALA A 110 -0.91 -5.48 -5.99
CA ALA A 110 -1.32 -4.39 -6.88
C ALA A 110 -2.43 -3.51 -6.30
N THR A 111 -3.25 -4.03 -5.38
CA THR A 111 -4.30 -3.25 -4.73
C THR A 111 -3.75 -2.08 -3.91
N LEU A 112 -2.55 -2.23 -3.37
CA LEU A 112 -1.93 -1.23 -2.51
C LEU A 112 -1.61 0.08 -3.27
N PRO A 113 -0.77 0.07 -4.32
CA PRO A 113 -0.50 1.29 -5.07
C PRO A 113 -1.72 1.79 -5.83
N CYS A 114 -2.60 0.91 -6.29
CA CYS A 114 -3.85 1.33 -6.95
C CYS A 114 -4.73 2.16 -6.01
N TYR A 115 -4.91 1.72 -4.78
CA TYR A 115 -5.69 2.48 -3.80
C TYR A 115 -5.07 3.85 -3.50
N LEU A 116 -3.76 3.88 -3.25
CA LEU A 116 -3.05 5.11 -2.93
C LEU A 116 -3.17 6.13 -4.07
N ASN A 117 -2.98 5.69 -5.31
CA ASN A 117 -3.09 6.55 -6.46
C ASN A 117 -4.54 6.98 -6.75
N ALA A 118 -5.51 6.09 -6.53
CA ALA A 118 -6.93 6.43 -6.69
C ALA A 118 -7.36 7.51 -5.69
N VAL A 119 -6.87 7.47 -4.48
CA VAL A 119 -7.14 8.50 -3.46
C VAL A 119 -6.59 9.85 -3.88
N SER A 120 -5.46 9.89 -4.59
CA SER A 120 -4.86 11.13 -5.06
C SER A 120 -5.54 11.71 -6.30
N TYR A 121 -6.24 10.88 -7.07
CA TYR A 121 -6.89 11.30 -8.31
C TYR A 121 -8.36 11.65 -8.06
N THR A 122 -8.65 12.92 -7.86
CA THR A 122 -10.03 13.42 -7.72
C THR A 122 -10.77 13.53 -9.05
N HIS A 123 -10.07 13.32 -10.18
CA HIS A 123 -10.60 13.52 -11.53
C HIS A 123 -10.76 12.24 -12.36
N LEU A 124 -10.48 11.07 -11.79
CA LEU A 124 -10.69 9.81 -12.48
C LEU A 124 -12.18 9.58 -12.70
N THR A 125 -12.57 9.47 -13.98
CA THR A 125 -13.92 9.08 -14.32
C THR A 125 -14.09 7.56 -14.12
N LEU A 126 -15.33 7.14 -13.82
CA LEU A 126 -15.65 5.73 -13.63
C LEU A 126 -15.16 4.82 -14.79
N PRO A 127 -15.31 5.19 -16.08
CA PRO A 127 -14.78 4.38 -17.18
C PRO A 127 -13.27 4.15 -17.11
N THR A 128 -12.52 5.14 -16.69
CA THR A 128 -11.07 5.02 -16.53
C THR A 128 -10.73 4.04 -15.40
N MET A 129 -11.48 4.06 -14.31
CA MET A 129 -11.30 3.14 -13.19
C MET A 129 -11.61 1.70 -13.58
N LEU A 130 -12.59 1.49 -14.44
CA LEU A 130 -12.98 0.15 -14.90
C LEU A 130 -11.97 -0.45 -15.88
N MET A 131 -11.18 0.36 -16.54
CA MET A 131 -10.14 -0.09 -17.48
C MET A 131 -8.83 -0.46 -16.78
N VAL A 132 -8.68 -0.14 -15.52
CA VAL A 132 -7.55 -0.48 -14.71
C VAL A 132 -7.81 -1.76 -13.94
#